data_0034e9f9b407efad6d92e4a3b5cd7d2e
#
_entry.id   0034e9f9b407efad6d92e4a3b5cd7d2e
#
_cell.length_a   1.000
_cell.length_b   1.000
_cell.length_c   1.000
_cell.angle_alpha   90.00
_cell.angle_beta   90.00
_cell.angle_gamma   90.00
#
_symmetry.space_group_name_H-M   'P 1'
#
loop_
_entity.id
_entity.type
_entity.pdbx_description
1 polymer ?
#
loop_
_entity_poly.entity_id
_entity_poly.type
_entity_poly.pdbx_seq_one_letter_code
_entity_poly.pdbx_strand_id
1 'polypeptide(L)'
;MRFTVHAGHNPDNKVACGAIGLIKESTENRNVKNEVIRLLKEEGHTVYDCTVENGTSVSDIVNKQVSKMNFYSDIDLHISIHFNAGANDKNGNGKSTGVEVLVYNTSGTKYDTAKRICSKIEGLGYKNRGVKIRTNLGVLSKTKAQALLVECCFVDDKDDIDLYNYKRIAKAIVEGVLNKTISVSVPDPIPVPNEEVYYRAISGSFNNKEYALDRKSKLEKSGFDGVFLDAFVKDETIWYRVIAGSFKDKKLAEQRVKELTEKGFDGGFIAAFRK
;
A
#
# COMPACT_ATOMS: atom_id res chain seq x y z
N MET A 1 -4.60 9.88 -27.33
CA MET A 1 -4.68 8.42 -27.22
C MET A 1 -5.95 8.03 -26.47
N ARG A 2 -6.40 6.79 -26.65
CA ARG A 2 -7.59 6.22 -26.00
C ARG A 2 -7.18 4.99 -25.19
N PHE A 3 -7.51 4.99 -23.92
CA PHE A 3 -7.14 3.94 -22.97
C PHE A 3 -8.37 3.30 -22.34
N THR A 4 -8.28 2.04 -21.98
CA THR A 4 -9.09 1.49 -20.90
C THR A 4 -8.21 1.17 -19.70
N VAL A 5 -8.72 1.43 -18.52
CA VAL A 5 -8.01 1.14 -17.26
C VAL A 5 -8.99 0.40 -16.36
N HIS A 6 -8.51 -0.63 -15.66
CA HIS A 6 -9.32 -1.30 -14.66
C HIS A 6 -8.46 -1.76 -13.47
N ALA A 7 -9.08 -1.81 -12.30
CA ALA A 7 -8.56 -2.52 -11.15
C ALA A 7 -8.87 -4.02 -11.29
N GLY A 8 -7.93 -4.88 -10.95
CA GLY A 8 -8.16 -6.32 -10.86
C GLY A 8 -9.14 -6.65 -9.72
N HIS A 9 -9.69 -7.84 -9.77
CA HIS A 9 -10.50 -8.41 -8.70
C HIS A 9 -11.80 -7.65 -8.35
N ASN A 10 -12.62 -8.25 -7.50
CA ASN A 10 -13.74 -7.58 -6.85
C ASN A 10 -13.27 -6.63 -5.73
N PRO A 11 -14.14 -5.75 -5.23
CA PRO A 11 -13.88 -4.98 -4.01
C PRO A 11 -13.61 -5.88 -2.79
N ASP A 12 -13.01 -5.30 -1.77
CA ASP A 12 -12.76 -5.97 -0.49
C ASP A 12 -14.06 -6.59 0.10
N ASN A 13 -13.90 -7.66 0.84
CA ASN A 13 -14.97 -8.47 1.45
C ASN A 13 -15.93 -9.14 0.44
N LYS A 14 -15.57 -9.23 -0.84
CA LYS A 14 -16.31 -10.01 -1.84
C LYS A 14 -15.50 -11.20 -2.32
N VAL A 15 -16.19 -12.17 -2.95
CA VAL A 15 -15.52 -13.32 -3.59
C VAL A 15 -14.48 -12.83 -4.60
N ALA A 16 -13.31 -13.47 -4.65
CA ALA A 16 -12.23 -13.13 -5.57
C ALA A 16 -11.76 -11.66 -5.44
N CYS A 17 -11.61 -11.16 -4.21
CA CYS A 17 -11.15 -9.81 -3.92
C CYS A 17 -9.61 -9.62 -4.02
N GLY A 18 -8.87 -10.63 -4.50
CA GLY A 18 -7.42 -10.52 -4.67
C GLY A 18 -6.62 -10.85 -3.40
N ALA A 19 -5.37 -10.45 -3.38
CA ALA A 19 -4.44 -10.74 -2.30
C ALA A 19 -4.65 -9.83 -1.08
N ILE A 20 -4.39 -10.38 0.11
CA ILE A 20 -4.42 -9.66 1.39
C ILE A 20 -3.10 -9.91 2.11
N GLY A 21 -2.40 -8.85 2.42
CA GLY A 21 -1.14 -8.85 3.14
C GLY A 21 -1.10 -7.77 4.21
N LEU A 22 -0.09 -6.92 4.17
CA LEU A 22 0.01 -5.69 4.97
C LEU A 22 -0.97 -4.62 4.45
N ILE A 23 -1.26 -4.68 3.14
CA ILE A 23 -2.33 -3.94 2.49
C ILE A 23 -3.26 -4.91 1.76
N LYS A 24 -4.42 -4.41 1.30
CA LYS A 24 -5.40 -5.19 0.52
C LYS A 24 -5.32 -4.79 -0.94
N GLU A 25 -4.98 -5.74 -1.81
CA GLU A 25 -4.89 -5.49 -3.25
C GLU A 25 -6.15 -4.82 -3.81
N SER A 26 -7.33 -5.33 -3.45
CA SER A 26 -8.61 -4.81 -3.96
C SER A 26 -8.87 -3.33 -3.65
N THR A 27 -8.34 -2.83 -2.54
CA THR A 27 -8.43 -1.42 -2.16
C THR A 27 -7.39 -0.60 -2.90
N GLU A 28 -6.14 -1.05 -2.88
CA GLU A 28 -5.04 -0.25 -3.40
C GLU A 28 -4.96 -0.23 -4.93
N ASN A 29 -5.36 -1.31 -5.61
CA ASN A 29 -5.44 -1.29 -7.07
C ASN A 29 -6.52 -0.29 -7.57
N ARG A 30 -7.58 -0.05 -6.79
CA ARG A 30 -8.58 0.98 -7.08
C ARG A 30 -8.04 2.39 -6.85
N ASN A 31 -7.28 2.60 -5.78
CA ASN A 31 -6.62 3.88 -5.51
C ASN A 31 -5.65 4.24 -6.64
N VAL A 32 -4.77 3.32 -7.04
CA VAL A 32 -3.84 3.51 -8.16
C VAL A 32 -4.60 3.71 -9.48
N LYS A 33 -5.59 2.86 -9.80
CA LYS A 33 -6.40 2.94 -11.02
C LYS A 33 -7.11 4.29 -11.14
N ASN A 34 -7.76 4.77 -10.08
CA ASN A 34 -8.46 6.04 -10.08
C ASN A 34 -7.51 7.19 -10.39
N GLU A 35 -6.33 7.18 -9.79
CA GLU A 35 -5.32 8.20 -10.01
C GLU A 35 -4.71 8.11 -11.42
N VAL A 36 -4.45 6.91 -11.96
CA VAL A 36 -4.02 6.71 -13.36
C VAL A 36 -5.06 7.29 -14.33
N ILE A 37 -6.35 7.03 -14.11
CA ILE A 37 -7.44 7.58 -14.94
C ILE A 37 -7.46 9.11 -14.86
N ARG A 38 -7.33 9.68 -13.66
CA ARG A 38 -7.31 11.12 -13.45
C ARG A 38 -6.16 11.77 -14.22
N LEU A 39 -4.94 11.26 -14.03
CA LEU A 39 -3.72 11.78 -14.67
C LEU A 39 -3.76 11.68 -16.19
N LEU A 40 -4.18 10.54 -16.75
CA LEU A 40 -4.31 10.38 -18.20
C LEU A 40 -5.34 11.34 -18.80
N LYS A 41 -6.45 11.63 -18.10
CA LYS A 41 -7.46 12.61 -18.53
C LYS A 41 -6.91 14.05 -18.46
N GLU A 42 -6.17 14.41 -17.44
CA GLU A 42 -5.50 15.72 -17.32
C GLU A 42 -4.47 15.93 -18.42
N GLU A 43 -3.80 14.86 -18.88
CA GLU A 43 -2.90 14.89 -20.02
C GLU A 43 -3.65 14.90 -21.39
N GLY A 44 -4.96 15.09 -21.39
CA GLY A 44 -5.80 15.26 -22.59
C GLY A 44 -6.18 13.95 -23.30
N HIS A 45 -6.13 12.81 -22.59
CA HIS A 45 -6.45 11.51 -23.19
C HIS A 45 -7.88 11.04 -22.85
N THR A 46 -8.47 10.24 -23.74
CA THR A 46 -9.75 9.58 -23.48
C THR A 46 -9.51 8.30 -22.70
N VAL A 47 -10.18 8.14 -21.55
CA VAL A 47 -9.98 7.00 -20.66
C VAL A 47 -11.33 6.43 -20.21
N TYR A 48 -11.49 5.12 -20.38
CA TYR A 48 -12.67 4.37 -19.95
C TYR A 48 -12.32 3.45 -18.76
N ASP A 49 -13.11 3.53 -17.70
CA ASP A 49 -12.99 2.64 -16.54
C ASP A 49 -13.71 1.31 -16.84
N CYS A 50 -12.94 0.24 -16.93
CA CYS A 50 -13.43 -1.11 -17.17
C CYS A 50 -13.45 -1.99 -15.91
N THR A 51 -13.37 -1.39 -14.73
CA THR A 51 -13.41 -2.12 -13.45
C THR A 51 -14.74 -2.89 -13.29
N VAL A 52 -14.66 -4.07 -12.70
CA VAL A 52 -15.79 -4.93 -12.33
C VAL A 52 -15.90 -4.96 -10.80
N GLU A 53 -17.13 -4.76 -10.30
CA GLU A 53 -17.40 -4.63 -8.85
C GLU A 53 -18.27 -5.77 -8.30
N ASN A 54 -18.74 -6.68 -9.16
CA ASN A 54 -19.76 -7.67 -8.80
C ASN A 54 -19.61 -9.00 -9.56
N GLY A 55 -18.38 -9.46 -9.74
CA GLY A 55 -18.15 -10.80 -10.30
C GLY A 55 -18.47 -11.90 -9.29
N THR A 56 -18.91 -13.03 -9.79
CA THR A 56 -19.25 -14.22 -8.97
C THR A 56 -18.08 -15.19 -8.80
N SER A 57 -17.03 -15.01 -9.61
CA SER A 57 -15.78 -15.79 -9.57
C SER A 57 -14.66 -15.03 -10.25
N VAL A 58 -13.42 -15.49 -10.12
CA VAL A 58 -12.27 -14.94 -10.87
C VAL A 58 -12.53 -14.96 -12.37
N SER A 59 -13.04 -16.08 -12.91
CA SER A 59 -13.34 -16.23 -14.33
C SER A 59 -14.44 -15.26 -14.79
N ASP A 60 -15.48 -15.05 -13.97
CA ASP A 60 -16.56 -14.12 -14.28
C ASP A 60 -16.05 -12.68 -14.29
N ILE A 61 -15.21 -12.29 -13.33
CA ILE A 61 -14.57 -10.97 -13.30
C ILE A 61 -13.77 -10.72 -14.57
N VAL A 62 -12.88 -11.65 -14.92
CA VAL A 62 -12.03 -11.55 -16.12
C VAL A 62 -12.88 -11.44 -17.39
N ASN A 63 -13.91 -12.26 -17.54
CA ASN A 63 -14.78 -12.22 -18.72
C ASN A 63 -15.54 -10.88 -18.82
N LYS A 64 -16.04 -10.37 -17.71
CA LYS A 64 -16.72 -9.05 -17.66
C LYS A 64 -15.75 -7.90 -17.98
N GLN A 65 -14.51 -7.95 -17.44
CA GLN A 65 -13.47 -6.96 -17.74
C GLN A 65 -13.12 -6.97 -19.23
N VAL A 66 -12.87 -8.15 -19.80
CA VAL A 66 -12.58 -8.31 -21.24
C VAL A 66 -13.73 -7.80 -22.09
N SER A 67 -14.98 -8.11 -21.73
CA SER A 67 -16.16 -7.61 -22.44
C SER A 67 -16.25 -6.08 -22.43
N LYS A 68 -16.02 -5.45 -21.25
CA LYS A 68 -15.98 -3.98 -21.13
C LYS A 68 -14.86 -3.36 -21.96
N MET A 69 -13.64 -3.93 -21.90
CA MET A 69 -12.50 -3.43 -22.66
C MET A 69 -12.75 -3.53 -24.17
N ASN A 70 -13.27 -4.66 -24.64
CA ASN A 70 -13.53 -4.92 -26.06
C ASN A 70 -14.78 -4.21 -26.60
N PHE A 71 -15.60 -3.61 -25.73
CA PHE A 71 -16.75 -2.78 -26.13
C PHE A 71 -16.31 -1.48 -26.82
N TYR A 72 -15.20 -0.91 -26.40
CA TYR A 72 -14.67 0.31 -26.98
C TYR A 72 -13.80 0.02 -28.20
N SER A 73 -13.99 0.78 -29.29
CA SER A 73 -13.14 0.75 -30.48
C SER A 73 -11.96 1.72 -30.35
N ASP A 74 -10.95 1.52 -31.18
CA ASP A 74 -9.80 2.41 -31.35
C ASP A 74 -9.03 2.67 -30.04
N ILE A 75 -8.90 1.64 -29.23
CA ILE A 75 -8.11 1.66 -28.02
C ILE A 75 -6.63 1.44 -28.34
N ASP A 76 -5.80 2.37 -27.90
CA ASP A 76 -4.34 2.26 -28.06
C ASP A 76 -3.73 1.25 -27.06
N LEU A 77 -4.25 1.24 -25.81
CA LEU A 77 -3.72 0.35 -24.77
C LEU A 77 -4.77 0.06 -23.68
N HIS A 78 -4.86 -1.20 -23.27
CA HIS A 78 -5.55 -1.66 -22.08
C HIS A 78 -4.57 -1.77 -20.92
N ILE A 79 -4.93 -1.21 -19.75
CA ILE A 79 -4.09 -1.18 -18.54
C ILE A 79 -4.85 -1.84 -17.40
N SER A 80 -4.30 -2.94 -16.87
CA SER A 80 -4.79 -3.64 -15.69
C SER A 80 -3.92 -3.32 -14.48
N ILE A 81 -4.51 -2.93 -13.35
CA ILE A 81 -3.78 -2.59 -12.12
C ILE A 81 -3.99 -3.67 -11.08
N HIS A 82 -2.89 -4.24 -10.61
CA HIS A 82 -2.79 -5.31 -9.65
C HIS A 82 -1.68 -5.08 -8.62
N PHE A 83 -1.67 -5.91 -7.60
CA PHE A 83 -0.59 -6.05 -6.63
C PHE A 83 -0.25 -7.52 -6.44
N ASN A 84 1.03 -7.83 -6.37
CA ASN A 84 1.52 -9.19 -6.24
C ASN A 84 1.49 -9.67 -4.77
N ALA A 85 1.65 -10.97 -4.58
CA ALA A 85 1.78 -11.61 -3.28
C ALA A 85 2.76 -12.80 -3.34
N GLY A 86 3.21 -13.26 -2.17
CA GLY A 86 4.13 -14.40 -2.05
C GLY A 86 5.58 -14.00 -1.77
N ALA A 87 5.83 -12.74 -1.41
CA ALA A 87 7.11 -12.31 -0.87
C ALA A 87 7.36 -12.96 0.50
N ASN A 88 6.27 -13.10 1.31
CA ASN A 88 6.30 -13.65 2.66
C ASN A 88 7.25 -12.88 3.60
N ASP A 89 7.40 -11.59 3.39
CA ASP A 89 8.30 -10.71 4.14
C ASP A 89 7.56 -9.60 4.87
N LYS A 90 6.67 -9.98 5.77
CA LYS A 90 5.85 -9.04 6.55
C LYS A 90 6.64 -8.25 7.61
N ASN A 91 7.85 -8.66 7.91
CA ASN A 91 8.71 -7.99 8.89
C ASN A 91 9.71 -7.04 8.23
N GLY A 92 9.97 -7.20 6.95
CA GLY A 92 11.00 -6.50 6.20
C GLY A 92 12.39 -7.09 6.38
N ASN A 93 13.13 -7.19 5.31
CA ASN A 93 14.53 -7.64 5.29
C ASN A 93 15.47 -6.56 4.76
N GLY A 94 14.96 -5.35 4.52
CA GLY A 94 15.67 -4.21 3.94
C GLY A 94 15.79 -4.26 2.43
N LYS A 95 15.02 -5.13 1.74
CA LYS A 95 15.09 -5.32 0.29
C LYS A 95 13.69 -5.44 -0.31
N SER A 96 13.29 -4.46 -1.09
CA SER A 96 12.05 -4.50 -1.87
C SER A 96 11.99 -5.75 -2.76
N THR A 97 10.85 -6.43 -2.79
CA THR A 97 10.56 -7.50 -3.77
C THR A 97 10.18 -6.91 -5.12
N GLY A 98 9.41 -5.82 -5.15
CA GLY A 98 9.34 -4.85 -6.24
C GLY A 98 8.26 -5.06 -7.28
N VAL A 99 8.45 -4.38 -8.42
CA VAL A 99 7.49 -4.25 -9.52
C VAL A 99 7.76 -5.22 -10.65
N GLU A 100 6.70 -5.75 -11.27
CA GLU A 100 6.76 -6.40 -12.57
C GLU A 100 5.57 -6.01 -13.44
N VAL A 101 5.76 -6.04 -14.77
CA VAL A 101 4.67 -5.79 -15.72
C VAL A 101 4.50 -6.99 -16.64
N LEU A 102 3.26 -7.46 -16.75
CA LEU A 102 2.92 -8.65 -17.49
C LEU A 102 2.36 -8.27 -18.87
N VAL A 103 2.82 -8.96 -19.91
CA VAL A 103 2.33 -8.80 -21.30
C VAL A 103 2.09 -10.17 -21.94
N TYR A 104 1.24 -10.23 -22.97
CA TYR A 104 0.98 -11.46 -23.70
C TYR A 104 2.20 -11.94 -24.51
N ASN A 105 2.89 -10.99 -25.16
CA ASN A 105 4.08 -11.25 -25.97
C ASN A 105 4.92 -9.97 -26.09
N THR A 106 6.05 -10.03 -26.78
CA THR A 106 6.98 -8.90 -26.97
C THR A 106 6.67 -8.03 -28.19
N SER A 107 5.60 -8.33 -28.96
CA SER A 107 5.24 -7.55 -30.15
C SER A 107 4.50 -6.25 -29.80
N GLY A 108 4.65 -5.26 -30.68
CA GLY A 108 4.01 -3.95 -30.54
C GLY A 108 4.62 -3.08 -29.45
N THR A 109 4.03 -1.91 -29.26
CA THR A 109 4.54 -0.88 -28.35
C THR A 109 4.35 -1.21 -26.86
N LYS A 110 3.46 -2.13 -26.51
CA LYS A 110 3.15 -2.51 -25.12
C LYS A 110 4.37 -3.04 -24.36
N TYR A 111 5.28 -3.76 -25.03
CA TYR A 111 6.45 -4.32 -24.38
C TYR A 111 7.45 -3.23 -23.96
N ASP A 112 7.67 -2.23 -24.81
CA ASP A 112 8.51 -1.10 -24.45
C ASP A 112 7.85 -0.18 -23.42
N THR A 113 6.53 -0.04 -23.50
CA THR A 113 5.74 0.65 -22.47
C THR A 113 5.88 -0.05 -21.12
N ALA A 114 5.77 -1.38 -21.09
CA ALA A 114 5.96 -2.18 -19.88
C ALA A 114 7.34 -1.99 -19.26
N LYS A 115 8.41 -1.99 -20.08
CA LYS A 115 9.78 -1.70 -19.60
C LYS A 115 9.90 -0.30 -18.99
N ARG A 116 9.32 0.72 -19.63
CA ARG A 116 9.33 2.08 -19.10
C ARG A 116 8.58 2.19 -17.76
N ILE A 117 7.42 1.53 -17.63
CA ILE A 117 6.67 1.48 -16.36
C ILE A 117 7.53 0.85 -15.26
N CYS A 118 8.16 -0.30 -15.51
CA CYS A 118 9.07 -0.93 -14.55
C CYS A 118 10.19 0.03 -14.12
N SER A 119 10.84 0.69 -15.08
CA SER A 119 11.94 1.64 -14.81
C SER A 119 11.47 2.89 -14.04
N LYS A 120 10.27 3.40 -14.32
CA LYS A 120 9.72 4.55 -13.60
C LYS A 120 9.38 4.19 -12.14
N ILE A 121 8.84 3.00 -11.89
CA ILE A 121 8.55 2.52 -10.53
C ILE A 121 9.86 2.17 -9.80
N GLU A 122 10.86 1.62 -10.48
CA GLU A 122 12.22 1.43 -9.94
C GLU A 122 12.80 2.76 -9.43
N GLY A 123 12.60 3.86 -10.15
CA GLY A 123 13.00 5.20 -9.72
C GLY A 123 12.35 5.69 -8.43
N LEU A 124 11.32 5.00 -7.91
CA LEU A 124 10.70 5.23 -6.61
C LEU A 124 11.36 4.44 -5.46
N GLY A 125 12.34 3.57 -5.77
CA GLY A 125 13.06 2.73 -4.82
C GLY A 125 12.70 1.23 -4.88
N TYR A 126 11.73 0.83 -5.70
CA TYR A 126 11.34 -0.58 -5.86
C TYR A 126 12.34 -1.38 -6.68
N LYS A 127 12.52 -2.64 -6.36
CA LYS A 127 13.25 -3.58 -7.22
C LYS A 127 12.53 -3.75 -8.56
N ASN A 128 13.24 -3.59 -9.65
CA ASN A 128 12.73 -3.85 -10.99
C ASN A 128 12.85 -5.34 -11.32
N ARG A 129 11.74 -6.04 -11.33
CA ARG A 129 11.66 -7.48 -11.71
C ARG A 129 11.49 -7.67 -13.21
N GLY A 130 11.30 -6.58 -13.95
CA GLY A 130 11.18 -6.55 -15.39
C GLY A 130 9.82 -6.99 -15.94
N VAL A 131 9.79 -7.12 -17.27
CA VAL A 131 8.59 -7.54 -17.99
C VAL A 131 8.50 -9.06 -18.04
N LYS A 132 7.29 -9.60 -17.78
CA LYS A 132 7.02 -11.05 -17.83
C LYS A 132 6.02 -11.36 -18.92
N ILE A 133 6.25 -12.44 -19.66
CA ILE A 133 5.29 -12.95 -20.64
C ILE A 133 4.31 -13.89 -19.93
N ARG A 134 3.01 -13.62 -20.10
CA ARG A 134 1.90 -14.40 -19.55
C ARG A 134 0.82 -14.61 -20.59
N THR A 135 0.81 -15.77 -21.21
CA THR A 135 -0.15 -16.10 -22.28
C THR A 135 -1.48 -16.63 -21.77
N ASN A 136 -1.56 -17.00 -20.50
CA ASN A 136 -2.73 -17.61 -19.85
C ASN A 136 -3.62 -16.62 -19.11
N LEU A 137 -3.29 -15.32 -19.08
CA LEU A 137 -4.14 -14.29 -18.44
C LEU A 137 -5.16 -13.76 -19.44
N GLY A 138 -6.46 -13.93 -19.13
CA GLY A 138 -7.56 -13.56 -20.02
C GLY A 138 -7.56 -12.08 -20.41
N VAL A 139 -7.21 -11.17 -19.48
CA VAL A 139 -7.13 -9.72 -19.74
C VAL A 139 -5.99 -9.34 -20.69
N LEU A 140 -5.03 -10.24 -20.94
CA LEU A 140 -3.94 -10.04 -21.90
C LEU A 140 -4.18 -10.78 -23.21
N SER A 141 -4.83 -11.96 -23.15
CA SER A 141 -4.95 -12.87 -24.29
C SER A 141 -6.26 -12.72 -25.08
N LYS A 142 -7.33 -12.16 -24.45
CA LYS A 142 -8.68 -12.06 -25.07
C LYS A 142 -9.07 -10.65 -25.43
N THR A 143 -8.17 -9.68 -25.28
CA THR A 143 -8.42 -8.27 -25.66
C THR A 143 -8.09 -8.03 -27.13
N LYS A 144 -8.89 -7.16 -27.79
CA LYS A 144 -8.68 -6.81 -29.20
C LYS A 144 -7.51 -5.85 -29.41
N ALA A 145 -7.29 -4.93 -28.49
CA ALA A 145 -6.14 -4.02 -28.51
C ALA A 145 -5.00 -4.55 -27.64
N GLN A 146 -3.85 -3.92 -27.73
CA GLN A 146 -2.70 -4.23 -26.90
C GLN A 146 -3.04 -4.07 -25.39
N ALA A 147 -2.55 -4.97 -24.57
CA ALA A 147 -2.83 -4.98 -23.14
C ALA A 147 -1.56 -5.22 -22.31
N LEU A 148 -1.48 -4.61 -21.14
CA LEU A 148 -0.49 -4.89 -20.10
C LEU A 148 -1.17 -4.93 -18.73
N LEU A 149 -0.53 -5.65 -17.79
CA LEU A 149 -0.94 -5.75 -16.40
C LEU A 149 0.24 -5.34 -15.52
N VAL A 150 -0.01 -4.38 -14.65
CA VAL A 150 1.02 -3.86 -13.72
C VAL A 150 0.80 -4.49 -12.35
N GLU A 151 1.78 -5.26 -11.90
CA GLU A 151 1.93 -5.67 -10.50
C GLU A 151 2.75 -4.59 -9.80
N CYS A 152 2.07 -3.65 -9.12
CA CYS A 152 2.65 -2.43 -8.61
C CYS A 152 3.77 -2.68 -7.59
N CYS A 153 3.52 -3.60 -6.65
CA CYS A 153 4.44 -4.10 -5.62
C CYS A 153 3.82 -5.31 -4.94
N PHE A 154 4.49 -5.87 -3.92
CA PHE A 154 3.98 -7.03 -3.16
C PHE A 154 3.22 -6.58 -1.92
N VAL A 155 1.97 -7.07 -1.74
CA VAL A 155 1.12 -6.72 -0.59
C VAL A 155 1.64 -7.27 0.75
N ASP A 156 2.50 -8.28 0.71
CA ASP A 156 3.06 -9.01 1.85
C ASP A 156 4.57 -8.81 2.04
N ASP A 157 5.12 -7.75 1.42
CA ASP A 157 6.49 -7.30 1.61
C ASP A 157 6.50 -5.93 2.31
N LYS A 158 7.06 -5.88 3.52
CA LYS A 158 7.11 -4.65 4.31
C LYS A 158 7.96 -3.56 3.65
N ASP A 159 9.06 -3.93 3.03
CA ASP A 159 9.95 -2.97 2.37
C ASP A 159 9.28 -2.34 1.14
N ASP A 160 8.46 -3.11 0.41
CA ASP A 160 7.61 -2.59 -0.66
C ASP A 160 6.54 -1.63 -0.11
N ILE A 161 5.90 -1.98 1.01
CA ILE A 161 4.83 -1.18 1.61
C ILE A 161 5.37 0.10 2.26
N ASP A 162 6.57 0.09 2.81
CA ASP A 162 7.21 1.30 3.34
C ASP A 162 7.51 2.35 2.24
N LEU A 163 7.69 1.92 0.98
CA LEU A 163 7.83 2.78 -0.19
C LEU A 163 6.48 3.21 -0.79
N TYR A 164 5.38 2.55 -0.39
CA TYR A 164 4.12 2.64 -1.10
C TYR A 164 3.44 4.00 -0.94
N ASN A 165 3.13 4.60 -2.08
CA ASN A 165 2.24 5.74 -2.21
C ASN A 165 1.52 5.63 -3.55
N TYR A 166 0.20 5.46 -3.54
CA TYR A 166 -0.59 5.22 -4.75
C TYR A 166 -0.47 6.34 -5.80
N LYS A 167 -0.30 7.61 -5.39
CA LYS A 167 -0.14 8.74 -6.33
C LYS A 167 1.20 8.68 -7.04
N ARG A 168 2.28 8.33 -6.34
CA ARG A 168 3.61 8.16 -6.94
C ARG A 168 3.64 7.00 -7.91
N ILE A 169 3.06 5.85 -7.53
CA ILE A 169 2.93 4.67 -8.41
C ILE A 169 2.11 5.03 -9.66
N ALA A 170 0.94 5.67 -9.50
CA ALA A 170 0.11 6.07 -10.62
C ALA A 170 0.83 7.05 -11.56
N LYS A 171 1.56 8.04 -11.02
CA LYS A 171 2.39 8.95 -11.81
C LYS A 171 3.44 8.19 -12.61
N ALA A 172 4.18 7.29 -11.97
CA ALA A 172 5.19 6.47 -12.62
C ALA A 172 4.61 5.61 -13.77
N ILE A 173 3.43 5.03 -13.56
CA ILE A 173 2.70 4.28 -14.59
C ILE A 173 2.38 5.19 -15.78
N VAL A 174 1.77 6.36 -15.53
CA VAL A 174 1.38 7.30 -16.60
C VAL A 174 2.60 7.83 -17.35
N GLU A 175 3.68 8.19 -16.66
CA GLU A 175 4.93 8.60 -17.31
C GLU A 175 5.53 7.49 -18.18
N GLY A 176 5.47 6.25 -17.73
CA GLY A 176 5.90 5.08 -18.50
C GLY A 176 5.02 4.85 -19.74
N VAL A 177 3.70 5.01 -19.60
CA VAL A 177 2.72 4.89 -20.70
C VAL A 177 2.95 5.98 -21.74
N LEU A 178 3.04 7.22 -21.32
CA LEU A 178 3.14 8.38 -22.22
C LEU A 178 4.56 8.64 -22.73
N ASN A 179 5.56 7.97 -22.16
CA ASN A 179 6.99 8.20 -22.43
C ASN A 179 7.40 9.68 -22.26
N LYS A 180 6.86 10.33 -21.24
CA LYS A 180 7.20 11.72 -20.89
C LYS A 180 7.07 11.95 -19.39
N THR A 181 7.73 12.95 -18.86
CA THR A 181 7.51 13.47 -17.50
C THR A 181 6.23 14.30 -17.50
N ILE A 182 5.34 14.07 -16.52
CA ILE A 182 4.12 14.86 -16.36
C ILE A 182 4.28 15.85 -15.21
N SER A 183 3.85 17.09 -15.45
CA SER A 183 3.96 18.20 -14.50
C SER A 183 2.82 18.22 -13.48
N VAL A 184 2.34 17.06 -13.07
CA VAL A 184 1.40 17.02 -11.96
C VAL A 184 2.20 17.26 -10.70
N SER A 185 1.80 18.23 -9.90
CA SER A 185 2.15 18.27 -8.49
C SER A 185 1.50 17.04 -7.80
N VAL A 186 2.07 15.85 -8.04
CA VAL A 186 2.03 14.88 -6.96
C VAL A 186 2.72 15.65 -5.84
N PRO A 187 2.08 15.94 -4.73
CA PRO A 187 2.84 16.40 -3.59
C PRO A 187 4.00 15.41 -3.49
N ASP A 188 5.23 15.91 -3.61
CA ASP A 188 6.40 15.14 -3.20
C ASP A 188 5.97 14.30 -2.03
N PRO A 189 6.33 13.01 -1.94
CA PRO A 189 5.90 12.25 -0.79
C PRO A 189 5.91 13.28 0.29
N ILE A 190 4.70 13.67 0.79
CA ILE A 190 4.71 14.56 1.94
C ILE A 190 5.84 13.93 2.70
N PRO A 191 7.06 14.58 2.78
CA PRO A 191 8.14 13.93 3.50
C PRO A 191 7.40 13.50 4.72
N VAL A 192 7.15 12.16 4.77
CA VAL A 192 6.16 11.57 5.71
C VAL A 192 6.40 12.41 6.91
N PRO A 193 5.52 13.42 7.25
CA PRO A 193 5.97 14.64 7.88
C PRO A 193 6.67 14.09 9.04
N ASN A 194 7.98 14.07 8.84
CA ASN A 194 8.93 13.39 9.69
C ASN A 194 8.12 12.62 10.71
N GLU A 195 7.67 11.36 10.31
CA GLU A 195 6.75 10.68 11.22
C GLU A 195 7.52 10.74 12.49
N GLU A 196 7.16 11.72 13.30
CA GLU A 196 7.93 11.99 14.49
C GLU A 196 7.78 10.69 15.24
N VAL A 197 8.75 9.80 15.01
CA VAL A 197 8.78 8.52 15.68
C VAL A 197 8.99 8.87 17.12
N TYR A 198 7.92 8.79 17.88
CA TYR A 198 7.99 8.89 19.30
C TYR A 198 8.18 7.50 19.87
N TYR A 199 9.11 7.38 20.77
CA TYR A 199 9.31 6.19 21.59
C TYR A 199 8.52 6.39 22.88
N ARG A 200 7.47 5.59 23.05
CA ARG A 200 6.62 5.65 24.26
C ARG A 200 7.11 4.68 25.30
N ALA A 201 7.40 5.18 26.50
CA ALA A 201 7.64 4.35 27.67
C ALA A 201 6.30 3.90 28.24
N ILE A 202 5.99 2.61 28.13
CA ILE A 202 4.72 2.00 28.54
C ILE A 202 4.93 1.34 29.90
N SER A 203 4.16 1.74 30.92
CA SER A 203 4.20 1.16 32.27
C SER A 203 3.29 -0.05 32.45
N GLY A 204 2.53 -0.41 31.42
CA GLY A 204 1.64 -1.58 31.42
C GLY A 204 0.46 -1.44 30.46
N SER A 205 -0.17 -2.58 30.19
CA SER A 205 -1.38 -2.66 29.39
C SER A 205 -2.44 -3.45 30.12
N PHE A 206 -3.67 -2.95 30.20
CA PHE A 206 -4.75 -3.48 31.00
C PHE A 206 -6.01 -3.62 30.14
N ASN A 207 -6.76 -4.70 30.29
CA ASN A 207 -8.09 -4.88 29.71
C ASN A 207 -9.21 -4.27 30.56
N ASN A 208 -8.89 -3.81 31.77
CA ASN A 208 -9.79 -3.06 32.65
C ASN A 208 -9.31 -1.61 32.75
N LYS A 209 -10.21 -0.67 32.43
CA LYS A 209 -9.91 0.77 32.43
C LYS A 209 -9.58 1.29 33.84
N GLU A 210 -10.21 0.76 34.87
CA GLU A 210 -9.99 1.21 36.25
C GLU A 210 -8.56 0.87 36.72
N TYR A 211 -8.04 -0.32 36.37
CA TYR A 211 -6.67 -0.69 36.67
C TYR A 211 -5.65 0.19 35.92
N ALA A 212 -5.97 0.58 34.68
CA ALA A 212 -5.14 1.51 33.93
C ALA A 212 -5.15 2.92 34.57
N LEU A 213 -6.29 3.40 35.05
CA LEU A 213 -6.43 4.68 35.76
C LEU A 213 -5.71 4.66 37.12
N ASP A 214 -5.81 3.57 37.86
CA ASP A 214 -5.05 3.41 39.12
C ASP A 214 -3.55 3.46 38.87
N ARG A 215 -3.06 2.70 37.88
CA ARG A 215 -1.64 2.74 37.48
C ARG A 215 -1.20 4.15 37.08
N LYS A 216 -2.00 4.85 36.28
CA LYS A 216 -1.76 6.25 35.89
C LYS A 216 -1.62 7.15 37.14
N SER A 217 -2.59 7.08 38.06
CA SER A 217 -2.59 7.87 39.30
C SER A 217 -1.37 7.60 40.18
N LYS A 218 -0.94 6.33 40.30
CA LYS A 218 0.26 5.94 41.04
C LYS A 218 1.52 6.53 40.42
N LEU A 219 1.64 6.53 39.09
CA LEU A 219 2.76 7.14 38.37
C LEU A 219 2.83 8.65 38.63
N GLU A 220 1.70 9.35 38.49
CA GLU A 220 1.63 10.79 38.71
C GLU A 220 2.01 11.16 40.15
N LYS A 221 1.52 10.41 41.13
CA LYS A 221 1.93 10.56 42.57
C LYS A 221 3.38 10.28 42.82
N SER A 222 4.00 9.42 42.00
CA SER A 222 5.44 9.11 42.09
C SER A 222 6.33 10.10 41.33
N GLY A 223 5.73 11.19 40.79
CA GLY A 223 6.45 12.30 40.16
C GLY A 223 6.74 12.10 38.68
N PHE A 224 6.06 11.15 38.02
CA PHE A 224 6.11 11.06 36.55
C PHE A 224 5.16 12.07 35.90
N ASP A 225 5.70 12.88 35.02
CA ASP A 225 4.97 13.84 34.21
C ASP A 225 4.52 13.26 32.86
N GLY A 226 3.55 13.88 32.21
CA GLY A 226 3.10 13.51 30.88
C GLY A 226 2.48 12.11 30.79
N VAL A 227 1.92 11.58 31.89
CA VAL A 227 1.30 10.26 31.93
C VAL A 227 -0.11 10.30 31.31
N PHE A 228 -0.37 9.45 30.32
CA PHE A 228 -1.68 9.37 29.69
C PHE A 228 -2.07 7.91 29.34
N LEU A 229 -3.35 7.74 29.01
CA LEU A 229 -3.88 6.44 28.53
C LEU A 229 -4.04 6.46 27.01
N ASP A 230 -3.68 5.33 26.40
CA ASP A 230 -3.90 5.04 24.99
C ASP A 230 -4.74 3.76 24.86
N ALA A 231 -5.91 3.85 24.24
CA ALA A 231 -6.80 2.71 24.08
C ALA A 231 -6.59 2.06 22.70
N PHE A 232 -6.54 0.74 22.67
CA PHE A 232 -6.41 -0.03 21.42
C PHE A 232 -7.23 -1.32 21.51
N VAL A 233 -7.63 -1.86 20.36
CA VAL A 233 -8.36 -3.13 20.28
C VAL A 233 -7.37 -4.25 19.97
N LYS A 234 -7.44 -5.33 20.73
CA LYS A 234 -6.73 -6.58 20.49
C LYS A 234 -7.67 -7.75 20.79
N ASP A 235 -7.80 -8.68 19.86
CA ASP A 235 -8.65 -9.88 19.96
C ASP A 235 -10.08 -9.50 20.43
N GLU A 236 -10.71 -8.52 19.73
CA GLU A 236 -12.04 -7.96 20.01
C GLU A 236 -12.20 -7.32 21.41
N THR A 237 -11.13 -7.23 22.18
CA THR A 237 -11.11 -6.64 23.52
C THR A 237 -10.43 -5.29 23.52
N ILE A 238 -11.02 -4.30 24.22
CA ILE A 238 -10.40 -2.99 24.40
C ILE A 238 -9.34 -3.09 25.49
N TRP A 239 -8.13 -2.69 25.16
CA TRP A 239 -6.98 -2.59 26.07
C TRP A 239 -6.58 -1.12 26.26
N TYR A 240 -6.07 -0.83 27.44
CA TYR A 240 -5.58 0.49 27.84
C TYR A 240 -4.11 0.43 28.19
N ARG A 241 -3.26 1.10 27.41
CA ARG A 241 -1.85 1.30 27.72
C ARG A 241 -1.69 2.52 28.61
N VAL A 242 -0.89 2.40 29.65
CA VAL A 242 -0.47 3.52 30.50
C VAL A 242 0.88 4.00 29.97
N ILE A 243 0.91 5.15 29.34
CA ILE A 243 2.09 5.76 28.75
C ILE A 243 2.70 6.70 29.78
N ALA A 244 3.96 6.46 30.18
CA ALA A 244 4.71 7.26 31.14
C ALA A 244 5.69 8.23 30.47
N GLY A 245 5.39 8.63 29.26
CA GLY A 245 6.17 9.60 28.47
C GLY A 245 6.31 9.18 27.02
N SER A 246 6.49 10.17 26.15
CA SER A 246 6.63 10.00 24.71
C SER A 246 7.80 10.87 24.23
N PHE A 247 8.85 10.27 23.67
CA PHE A 247 10.13 10.90 23.40
C PHE A 247 10.53 10.75 21.94
N LYS A 248 11.16 11.76 21.36
CA LYS A 248 11.77 11.66 20.01
C LYS A 248 13.04 10.83 20.03
N ASP A 249 13.79 10.86 21.12
CA ASP A 249 14.98 10.05 21.32
C ASP A 249 14.64 8.74 22.04
N LYS A 250 14.98 7.61 21.43
CA LYS A 250 14.77 6.28 22.00
C LYS A 250 15.49 6.09 23.33
N LYS A 251 16.68 6.69 23.50
CA LYS A 251 17.44 6.60 24.75
C LYS A 251 16.71 7.23 25.93
N LEU A 252 15.95 8.32 25.70
CA LEU A 252 15.12 8.94 26.74
C LEU A 252 13.95 8.05 27.15
N ALA A 253 13.37 7.31 26.21
CA ALA A 253 12.34 6.32 26.52
C ALA A 253 12.92 5.12 27.28
N GLU A 254 14.13 4.66 26.94
CA GLU A 254 14.86 3.61 27.65
C GLU A 254 15.18 4.04 29.10
N GLN A 255 15.64 5.28 29.28
CA GLN A 255 15.86 5.85 30.59
C GLN A 255 14.57 5.91 31.42
N ARG A 256 13.46 6.35 30.82
CA ARG A 256 12.15 6.41 31.49
C ARG A 256 11.66 5.02 31.92
N VAL A 257 11.87 3.98 31.12
CA VAL A 257 11.53 2.59 31.51
C VAL A 257 12.41 2.13 32.68
N LYS A 258 13.70 2.50 32.72
CA LYS A 258 14.56 2.22 33.85
C LYS A 258 14.08 2.95 35.12
N GLU A 259 13.74 4.23 35.05
CA GLU A 259 13.15 5.02 36.13
C GLU A 259 11.86 4.39 36.69
N LEU A 260 11.01 3.83 35.80
CA LEU A 260 9.82 3.09 36.21
C LEU A 260 10.17 1.89 37.08
N THR A 261 11.12 1.06 36.64
CA THR A 261 11.56 -0.12 37.38
C THR A 261 12.20 0.25 38.73
N GLU A 262 13.04 1.29 38.77
CA GLU A 262 13.67 1.79 40.01
C GLU A 262 12.67 2.27 41.06
N LYS A 263 11.48 2.76 40.59
CA LYS A 263 10.38 3.18 41.47
C LYS A 263 9.33 2.08 41.69
N GLY A 264 9.63 0.82 41.35
CA GLY A 264 8.75 -0.33 41.58
C GLY A 264 7.60 -0.53 40.61
N PHE A 265 7.66 0.08 39.40
CA PHE A 265 6.73 -0.13 38.34
C PHE A 265 7.28 -1.13 37.30
N ASP A 266 7.38 -2.38 37.67
CA ASP A 266 7.97 -3.44 36.85
C ASP A 266 7.13 -3.75 35.60
N GLY A 267 7.75 -4.38 34.59
CA GLY A 267 7.11 -4.81 33.34
C GLY A 267 6.96 -3.69 32.31
N GLY A 268 7.63 -2.54 32.51
CA GLY A 268 7.65 -1.46 31.54
C GLY A 268 8.40 -1.85 30.26
N PHE A 269 7.95 -1.33 29.12
CA PHE A 269 8.58 -1.56 27.83
C PHE A 269 8.44 -0.34 26.90
N ILE A 270 9.19 -0.35 25.80
CA ILE A 270 9.15 0.70 24.80
C ILE A 270 8.35 0.25 23.58
N ALA A 271 7.50 1.13 23.07
CA ALA A 271 6.88 0.97 21.77
C ALA A 271 7.14 2.21 20.90
N ALA A 272 7.47 2.01 19.64
CA ALA A 272 7.50 3.08 18.66
C ALA A 272 6.08 3.50 18.32
N PHE A 273 5.82 4.79 18.33
CA PHE A 273 4.57 5.42 17.90
C PHE A 273 4.89 6.43 16.81
N ARG A 274 4.24 6.29 15.69
CA ARG A 274 4.33 7.21 14.55
C ARG A 274 3.10 8.12 14.59
N LYS A 275 3.33 9.43 14.61
CA LYS A 275 2.27 10.44 14.63
C LYS A 275 2.00 10.93 13.21
#